data_f1573d63eeb555850960108e24f42431
#
_entry.id   f1573d63eeb555850960108e24f42431
#
_cell.length_a   1.000
_cell.length_b   1.000
_cell.length_c   1.000
_cell.angle_alpha   90.00
_cell.angle_beta   90.00
_cell.angle_gamma   90.00
#
_symmetry.space_group_name_H-M   'P 1'
#
loop_
_entity.id
_entity.type
_entity.pdbx_description
1 polymer ?
#
loop_
_entity_poly.entity_id
_entity_poly.type
_entity_poly.pdbx_seq_one_letter_code
_entity_poly.pdbx_strand_id
1 'polypeptide(L)'
;MLCALHRENRTNLPSARLQLYSECIDMLLNKRDEGRDIVLDDCYPKELNESQKIELLWSLALKLMRLNLSSLDTDRVDYHFDQELKQMSLPLTGQKLRTFFVERTALLREPIIGQIDFAHRTFQEYLAARAILNDDSFEELLQKAADDQWREAIVVAAGLARAKERTKLLETLIEQGNASDEHRHYLHLLSVACLETTTKVDPAVRSRVLNCAKALMPPKDKDEVAMVIRAGNEVISALRYDSAYSADEATRCINALVGIGTNAAMEAIVDYAKVAFELEQYTVSRAIGKGWDVIVFSPNPFR
;
A
#
# COMPACT_ATOMS: atom_id res chain seq x y z
N MET A 1 13.52 -11.62 -0.47
CA MET A 1 12.64 -11.53 0.72
C MET A 1 11.50 -12.53 0.65
N LEU A 2 10.57 -12.48 -0.31
CA LEU A 2 9.48 -13.46 -0.48
C LEU A 2 9.97 -14.92 -0.51
N CYS A 3 11.08 -15.22 -1.21
CA CYS A 3 11.68 -16.55 -1.24
C CYS A 3 12.21 -17.01 0.12
N ALA A 4 12.69 -16.10 0.96
CA ALA A 4 13.14 -16.41 2.31
C ALA A 4 11.95 -16.76 3.21
N LEU A 5 10.87 -15.97 3.14
CA LEU A 5 9.63 -16.23 3.87
C LEU A 5 9.00 -17.57 3.47
N HIS A 6 8.97 -17.88 2.16
CA HIS A 6 8.48 -19.18 1.66
C HIS A 6 9.32 -20.36 2.18
N ARG A 7 10.65 -20.20 2.26
CA ARG A 7 11.55 -21.25 2.77
C ARG A 7 11.36 -21.50 4.27
N GLU A 8 11.06 -20.45 5.05
CA GLU A 8 10.90 -20.54 6.49
C GLU A 8 9.55 -21.15 6.87
N ASN A 9 8.47 -20.71 6.26
CA ASN A 9 7.12 -21.17 6.60
C ASN A 9 6.74 -22.53 6.00
N ARG A 10 7.53 -23.12 5.10
CA ARG A 10 7.28 -24.40 4.40
C ARG A 10 5.85 -24.61 3.84
N THR A 11 5.04 -23.57 3.84
CA THR A 11 3.61 -23.56 3.50
C THR A 11 3.29 -22.31 2.69
N ASN A 12 2.10 -22.18 2.19
CA ASN A 12 1.65 -21.12 1.31
C ASN A 12 1.97 -19.71 1.84
N LEU A 13 2.46 -18.85 0.95
CA LEU A 13 2.60 -17.43 1.22
C LEU A 13 1.24 -16.84 1.61
N PRO A 14 1.18 -15.87 2.55
CA PRO A 14 -0.06 -15.20 2.90
C PRO A 14 -0.71 -14.58 1.67
N SER A 15 -2.00 -14.83 1.48
CA SER A 15 -2.77 -14.26 0.38
C SER A 15 -3.10 -12.79 0.58
N ALA A 16 -3.09 -12.33 1.83
CA ALA A 16 -3.39 -10.96 2.20
C ALA A 16 -2.09 -10.12 2.28
N ARG A 17 -2.02 -9.04 1.48
CA ARG A 17 -0.88 -8.11 1.40
C ARG A 17 -0.37 -7.64 2.78
N LEU A 18 -1.28 -7.27 3.68
CA LEU A 18 -0.95 -6.76 5.02
C LEU A 18 -0.32 -7.83 5.92
N GLN A 19 -0.82 -9.06 5.84
CA GLN A 19 -0.26 -10.18 6.57
C GLN A 19 1.16 -10.48 6.09
N LEU A 20 1.40 -10.43 4.78
CA LEU A 20 2.72 -10.60 4.20
C LEU A 20 3.72 -9.56 4.74
N TYR A 21 3.33 -8.28 4.85
CA TYR A 21 4.20 -7.24 5.42
C TYR A 21 4.51 -7.52 6.88
N SER A 22 3.49 -7.88 7.68
CA SER A 22 3.68 -8.24 9.09
C SER A 22 4.67 -9.38 9.26
N GLU A 23 4.47 -10.48 8.53
CA GLU A 23 5.34 -11.66 8.60
C GLU A 23 6.77 -11.39 8.10
N CYS A 24 6.91 -10.58 7.03
CA CYS A 24 8.24 -10.18 6.56
C CYS A 24 9.00 -9.35 7.60
N ILE A 25 8.33 -8.38 8.23
CA ILE A 25 8.95 -7.54 9.26
C ILE A 25 9.32 -8.39 10.48
N ASP A 26 8.42 -9.26 10.94
CA ASP A 26 8.67 -10.17 12.06
C ASP A 26 9.86 -11.09 11.77
N MET A 27 9.90 -11.69 10.59
CA MET A 27 11.03 -12.53 10.19
C MET A 27 12.36 -11.76 10.18
N LEU A 28 12.37 -10.53 9.64
CA LEU A 28 13.59 -9.72 9.57
C LEU A 28 14.03 -9.21 10.94
N LEU A 29 13.09 -8.91 11.82
CA LEU A 29 13.35 -8.35 13.13
C LEU A 29 13.80 -9.40 14.15
N ASN A 30 13.20 -10.59 14.13
CA ASN A 30 13.31 -11.57 15.21
C ASN A 30 13.98 -12.88 14.77
N LYS A 31 13.74 -13.38 13.57
CA LYS A 31 14.13 -14.75 13.17
C LYS A 31 15.33 -14.82 12.25
N ARG A 32 15.85 -13.70 11.79
CA ARG A 32 16.95 -13.69 10.80
C ARG A 32 18.21 -14.35 11.33
N ASP A 33 18.50 -14.20 12.61
CA ASP A 33 19.74 -14.70 13.22
C ASP A 33 19.60 -16.13 13.79
N GLU A 34 18.38 -16.59 14.12
CA GLU A 34 18.12 -17.93 14.67
C GLU A 34 18.56 -19.07 13.74
N GLY A 35 18.49 -18.87 12.42
CA GLY A 35 18.85 -19.88 11.40
C GLY A 35 20.33 -19.84 10.96
N ARG A 36 21.18 -18.99 11.56
CA ARG A 36 22.56 -18.75 11.10
C ARG A 36 23.64 -19.07 12.12
N ASP A 37 23.29 -19.57 13.31
CA ASP A 37 24.23 -19.82 14.43
C ASP A 37 25.11 -18.59 14.74
N ILE A 38 24.57 -17.38 14.54
CA ILE A 38 25.30 -16.15 14.79
C ILE A 38 25.33 -15.90 16.29
N VAL A 39 26.55 -15.87 16.85
CA VAL A 39 26.76 -15.47 18.24
C VAL A 39 26.26 -14.02 18.40
N LEU A 40 25.36 -13.81 19.38
CA LEU A 40 24.89 -12.48 19.74
C LEU A 40 26.09 -11.67 20.24
N ASP A 41 26.51 -10.71 19.42
CA ASP A 41 27.59 -9.78 19.76
C ASP A 41 27.09 -8.56 20.53
N ASP A 42 27.99 -7.61 20.79
CA ASP A 42 27.69 -6.39 21.53
C ASP A 42 26.70 -5.44 20.80
N CYS A 43 26.42 -5.68 19.51
CA CYS A 43 25.46 -4.91 18.76
C CYS A 43 24.00 -5.33 19.02
N TYR A 44 23.77 -6.50 19.63
CA TYR A 44 22.40 -6.96 19.89
C TYR A 44 21.83 -6.27 21.15
N PRO A 45 20.70 -5.55 21.04
CA PRO A 45 20.08 -4.84 22.15
C PRO A 45 19.29 -5.81 23.04
N LYS A 46 19.98 -6.51 23.95
CA LYS A 46 19.39 -7.49 24.89
C LYS A 46 18.36 -6.86 25.82
N GLU A 47 18.45 -5.55 26.00
CA GLU A 47 17.59 -4.74 26.86
C GLU A 47 16.21 -4.50 26.24
N LEU A 48 16.04 -4.75 24.93
CA LEU A 48 14.80 -4.53 24.20
C LEU A 48 14.03 -5.82 23.97
N ASN A 49 12.75 -5.82 24.32
CA ASN A 49 11.82 -6.85 23.88
C ASN A 49 11.33 -6.59 22.45
N GLU A 50 10.63 -7.55 21.85
CA GLU A 50 10.14 -7.48 20.46
C GLU A 50 9.17 -6.31 20.25
N SER A 51 8.25 -6.05 21.18
CA SER A 51 7.32 -4.93 21.08
C SER A 51 8.04 -3.59 21.06
N GLN A 52 9.05 -3.42 21.92
CA GLN A 52 9.84 -2.19 21.96
C GLN A 52 10.64 -1.96 20.68
N LYS A 53 11.22 -3.03 20.09
CA LYS A 53 11.92 -2.92 18.79
C LYS A 53 11.00 -2.43 17.69
N ILE A 54 9.79 -2.98 17.61
CA ILE A 54 8.83 -2.60 16.58
C ILE A 54 8.27 -1.18 16.79
N GLU A 55 8.01 -0.77 18.03
CA GLU A 55 7.57 0.59 18.37
C GLU A 55 8.59 1.65 17.95
N LEU A 56 9.89 1.39 18.18
CA LEU A 56 10.97 2.28 17.74
C LEU A 56 11.03 2.43 16.21
N LEU A 57 10.77 1.35 15.46
CA LEU A 57 10.64 1.42 14.00
C LEU A 57 9.36 2.15 13.56
N TRP A 58 8.24 2.00 14.29
CA TRP A 58 7.01 2.75 14.03
C TRP A 58 7.24 4.24 14.17
N SER A 59 7.89 4.66 15.26
CA SER A 59 8.15 6.09 15.53
C SER A 59 9.04 6.71 14.45
N LEU A 60 10.10 6.02 14.02
CA LEU A 60 10.96 6.50 12.93
C LEU A 60 10.21 6.56 11.59
N ALA A 61 9.42 5.54 11.27
CA ALA A 61 8.64 5.51 10.04
C ALA A 61 7.63 6.67 9.96
N LEU A 62 6.90 6.90 11.05
CA LEU A 62 5.96 8.01 11.15
C LEU A 62 6.66 9.36 11.07
N LYS A 63 7.82 9.52 11.72
CA LYS A 63 8.63 10.74 11.63
C LYS A 63 9.03 11.05 10.19
N LEU A 64 9.52 10.05 9.44
CA LEU A 64 9.86 10.22 8.03
C LEU A 64 8.65 10.62 7.19
N MET A 65 7.49 10.00 7.42
CA MET A 65 6.23 10.34 6.74
C MET A 65 5.80 11.77 7.03
N ARG A 66 5.82 12.20 8.31
CA ARG A 66 5.46 13.56 8.71
C ARG A 66 6.37 14.63 8.11
N LEU A 67 7.65 14.32 7.96
CA LEU A 67 8.64 15.20 7.33
C LEU A 67 8.63 15.12 5.79
N ASN A 68 7.84 14.22 5.20
CA ASN A 68 7.83 13.94 3.77
C ASN A 68 9.22 13.56 3.23
N LEU A 69 9.95 12.73 3.98
CA LEU A 69 11.30 12.30 3.67
C LEU A 69 11.35 10.79 3.42
N SER A 70 12.21 10.37 2.48
CA SER A 70 12.55 8.95 2.26
C SER A 70 13.76 8.51 3.08
N SER A 71 14.63 9.45 3.48
CA SER A 71 15.82 9.19 4.30
C SER A 71 16.03 10.31 5.31
N LEU A 72 16.86 10.05 6.32
CA LEU A 72 17.22 11.01 7.35
C LEU A 72 18.73 10.87 7.65
N ASP A 73 19.38 11.98 8.00
CA ASP A 73 20.79 11.97 8.42
C ASP A 73 21.00 11.05 9.63
N THR A 74 22.10 10.34 9.63
CA THR A 74 22.50 9.41 10.70
C THR A 74 22.36 10.01 12.10
N ASP A 75 22.88 11.22 12.30
CA ASP A 75 22.84 11.91 13.60
C ASP A 75 21.40 12.23 14.03
N ARG A 76 20.53 12.54 13.08
CA ARG A 76 19.12 12.82 13.35
C ARG A 76 18.33 11.54 13.66
N VAL A 77 18.71 10.40 13.07
CA VAL A 77 18.15 9.08 13.43
C VAL A 77 18.61 8.69 14.82
N ASP A 78 19.90 8.81 15.13
CA ASP A 78 20.46 8.52 16.43
C ASP A 78 19.79 9.37 17.53
N TYR A 79 19.69 10.68 17.31
CA TYR A 79 18.99 11.59 18.21
C TYR A 79 17.51 11.20 18.39
N HIS A 80 16.82 10.80 17.32
CA HIS A 80 15.44 10.35 17.42
C HIS A 80 15.31 9.11 18.31
N PHE A 81 16.12 8.11 18.07
CA PHE A 81 16.12 6.90 18.88
C PHE A 81 16.53 7.18 20.34
N ASP A 82 17.49 8.09 20.59
CA ASP A 82 17.85 8.49 21.96
C ASP A 82 16.65 9.09 22.71
N GLN A 83 15.80 9.89 22.05
CA GLN A 83 14.59 10.44 22.67
C GLN A 83 13.57 9.35 23.01
N GLU A 84 13.32 8.43 22.10
CA GLU A 84 12.40 7.31 22.30
C GLU A 84 12.89 6.37 23.42
N LEU A 85 14.17 5.98 23.38
CA LEU A 85 14.80 5.13 24.41
C LEU A 85 14.75 5.78 25.80
N LYS A 86 14.92 7.10 25.87
CA LYS A 86 14.81 7.86 27.13
C LYS A 86 13.39 7.82 27.68
N GLN A 87 12.37 7.95 26.83
CA GLN A 87 10.96 7.82 27.25
C GLN A 87 10.67 6.40 27.77
N MET A 88 11.26 5.39 27.15
CA MET A 88 11.14 3.99 27.58
C MET A 88 12.02 3.66 28.81
N SER A 89 12.84 4.61 29.32
CA SER A 89 13.78 4.42 30.42
C SER A 89 14.80 3.28 30.17
N LEU A 90 15.26 3.15 28.92
CA LEU A 90 16.19 2.08 28.50
C LEU A 90 17.64 2.61 28.44
N PRO A 91 18.64 1.85 28.96
CA PRO A 91 20.04 2.25 29.01
C PRO A 91 20.77 1.95 27.68
N LEU A 92 20.20 2.35 26.56
CA LEU A 92 20.75 2.18 25.22
C LEU A 92 20.99 3.54 24.56
N THR A 93 21.84 3.56 23.54
CA THR A 93 22.06 4.72 22.68
C THR A 93 21.38 4.55 21.32
N GLY A 94 20.93 5.66 20.74
CA GLY A 94 20.35 5.67 19.40
C GLY A 94 21.29 5.11 18.34
N GLN A 95 22.59 5.40 18.44
CA GLN A 95 23.64 4.86 17.58
C GLN A 95 23.66 3.31 17.62
N LYS A 96 23.66 2.71 18.82
CA LYS A 96 23.67 1.25 18.98
C LYS A 96 22.41 0.64 18.37
N LEU A 97 21.26 1.27 18.58
CA LEU A 97 19.99 0.84 18.04
C LEU A 97 19.93 0.94 16.51
N ARG A 98 20.39 2.05 15.94
CA ARG A 98 20.49 2.20 14.48
C ARG A 98 21.40 1.13 13.87
N THR A 99 22.58 0.91 14.45
CA THR A 99 23.52 -0.12 14.00
C THR A 99 22.84 -1.49 13.99
N PHE A 100 22.11 -1.85 15.04
CA PHE A 100 21.32 -3.07 15.08
C PHE A 100 20.30 -3.16 13.94
N PHE A 101 19.50 -2.13 13.70
CA PHE A 101 18.50 -2.16 12.65
C PHE A 101 19.10 -2.23 11.24
N VAL A 102 20.24 -1.59 11.00
CA VAL A 102 20.94 -1.62 9.71
C VAL A 102 21.61 -2.96 9.48
N GLU A 103 22.43 -3.41 10.43
CA GLU A 103 23.30 -4.57 10.22
C GLU A 103 22.60 -5.92 10.43
N ARG A 104 21.69 -5.96 11.42
CA ARG A 104 21.09 -7.24 11.84
C ARG A 104 19.72 -7.49 11.23
N THR A 105 18.86 -6.48 11.15
CA THR A 105 17.49 -6.69 10.67
C THR A 105 17.35 -6.48 9.17
N ALA A 106 18.20 -5.65 8.56
CA ALA A 106 18.03 -5.14 7.18
C ALA A 106 16.67 -4.48 6.93
N LEU A 107 16.00 -3.99 7.96
CA LEU A 107 14.82 -3.14 7.84
C LEU A 107 15.21 -1.70 7.54
N LEU A 108 16.33 -1.25 8.13
CA LEU A 108 16.98 0.00 7.76
C LEU A 108 18.24 -0.31 6.95
N ARG A 109 18.67 0.66 6.15
CA ARG A 109 19.92 0.61 5.39
C ARG A 109 20.56 2.00 5.31
N GLU A 110 21.82 2.03 4.99
CA GLU A 110 22.59 3.25 4.70
C GLU A 110 23.01 3.26 3.22
N PRO A 111 22.12 3.64 2.29
CA PRO A 111 22.39 3.57 0.86
C PRO A 111 23.48 4.58 0.41
N ILE A 112 23.61 5.66 1.15
CA ILE A 112 24.62 6.67 1.01
C ILE A 112 25.18 6.94 2.41
N ILE A 113 26.49 7.09 2.54
CA ILE A 113 27.13 7.36 3.82
C ILE A 113 26.47 8.55 4.51
N GLY A 114 26.07 8.36 5.75
CA GLY A 114 25.40 9.36 6.56
C GLY A 114 23.89 9.50 6.33
N GLN A 115 23.26 8.67 5.47
CA GLN A 115 21.82 8.70 5.20
C GLN A 115 21.19 7.36 5.49
N ILE A 116 20.18 7.34 6.34
CA ILE A 116 19.42 6.15 6.72
C ILE A 116 18.03 6.19 6.07
N ASP A 117 17.64 5.11 5.43
CA ASP A 117 16.30 4.89 4.91
C ASP A 117 15.75 3.50 5.30
N PHE A 118 14.47 3.27 5.06
CA PHE A 118 13.90 1.92 5.10
C PHE A 118 14.30 1.15 3.84
N ALA A 119 14.68 -0.12 4.00
CA ALA A 119 15.07 -0.98 2.89
C ALA A 119 14.00 -1.06 1.77
N HIS A 120 12.75 -0.92 2.16
CA HIS A 120 11.61 -0.81 1.25
C HIS A 120 10.65 0.27 1.76
N ARG A 121 10.25 1.19 0.89
CA ARG A 121 9.27 2.24 1.20
C ARG A 121 7.96 1.67 1.76
N THR A 122 7.53 0.53 1.26
CA THR A 122 6.33 -0.16 1.72
C THR A 122 6.39 -0.55 3.20
N PHE A 123 7.58 -0.84 3.73
CA PHE A 123 7.74 -1.06 5.18
C PHE A 123 7.58 0.23 5.96
N GLN A 124 8.16 1.33 5.48
CA GLN A 124 7.96 2.65 6.09
C GLN A 124 6.47 2.99 6.16
N GLU A 125 5.74 2.84 5.06
CA GLU A 125 4.30 3.12 4.97
C GLU A 125 3.46 2.23 5.89
N TYR A 126 3.77 0.93 5.94
CA TYR A 126 3.11 -0.02 6.83
C TYR A 126 3.37 0.29 8.32
N LEU A 127 4.62 0.56 8.68
CA LEU A 127 5.01 0.86 10.06
C LEU A 127 4.44 2.21 10.52
N ALA A 128 4.42 3.22 9.65
CA ALA A 128 3.80 4.52 9.93
C ALA A 128 2.28 4.39 10.15
N ALA A 129 1.59 3.59 9.32
CA ALA A 129 0.17 3.31 9.52
C ALA A 129 -0.11 2.62 10.86
N ARG A 130 0.76 1.69 11.26
CA ARG A 130 0.70 1.04 12.59
C ARG A 130 0.91 2.05 13.72
N ALA A 131 1.90 2.94 13.59
CA ALA A 131 2.18 3.98 14.60
C ALA A 131 0.95 4.86 14.83
N ILE A 132 0.34 5.38 13.77
CA ILE A 132 -0.84 6.24 13.84
C ILE A 132 -2.02 5.56 14.52
N LEU A 133 -2.27 4.29 14.19
CA LEU A 133 -3.37 3.54 14.79
C LEU A 133 -3.13 3.20 16.26
N ASN A 134 -1.86 3.10 16.68
CA ASN A 134 -1.49 2.84 18.07
C ASN A 134 -1.52 4.12 18.93
N ASP A 135 -1.18 5.27 18.37
CA ASP A 135 -1.06 6.56 19.07
C ASP A 135 -2.37 7.37 19.15
N ASP A 136 -3.51 6.77 18.81
CA ASP A 136 -4.80 7.47 18.68
C ASP A 136 -4.74 8.73 17.76
N SER A 137 -3.71 8.80 16.89
CA SER A 137 -3.49 9.91 15.93
C SER A 137 -4.28 9.74 14.63
N PHE A 138 -5.37 9.00 14.65
CA PHE A 138 -6.17 8.65 13.48
C PHE A 138 -6.67 9.87 12.68
N GLU A 139 -6.96 10.99 13.37
CA GLU A 139 -7.37 12.24 12.72
C GLU A 139 -6.30 12.79 11.76
N GLU A 140 -5.02 12.51 12.00
CA GLU A 140 -3.92 12.91 11.11
C GLU A 140 -4.05 12.25 9.73
N LEU A 141 -4.44 10.97 9.65
CA LEU A 141 -4.72 10.31 8.38
C LEU A 141 -5.81 11.01 7.58
N LEU A 142 -6.87 11.46 8.28
CA LEU A 142 -8.00 12.14 7.65
C LEU A 142 -7.59 13.52 7.11
N GLN A 143 -6.72 14.24 7.83
CA GLN A 143 -6.20 15.54 7.40
C GLN A 143 -5.23 15.41 6.22
N LYS A 144 -4.49 14.30 6.15
CA LYS A 144 -3.51 14.00 5.11
C LYS A 144 -4.10 13.25 3.90
N ALA A 145 -5.41 13.06 3.86
CA ALA A 145 -6.06 12.24 2.84
C ALA A 145 -5.84 12.72 1.40
N ALA A 146 -5.68 14.03 1.17
CA ALA A 146 -5.42 14.60 -0.14
C ALA A 146 -3.92 14.61 -0.53
N ASP A 147 -3.02 14.21 0.37
CA ASP A 147 -1.59 14.15 0.12
C ASP A 147 -1.20 12.76 -0.44
N ASP A 148 -0.78 12.69 -1.71
CA ASP A 148 -0.42 11.42 -2.38
C ASP A 148 0.72 10.66 -1.66
N GLN A 149 1.56 11.35 -0.90
CA GLN A 149 2.60 10.72 -0.09
C GLN A 149 2.03 9.80 1.00
N TRP A 150 0.82 10.10 1.49
CA TRP A 150 0.14 9.35 2.53
C TRP A 150 -0.76 8.24 2.00
N ARG A 151 -0.94 8.16 0.68
CA ARG A 151 -1.87 7.23 0.04
C ARG A 151 -1.72 5.79 0.52
N GLU A 152 -0.52 5.23 0.46
CA GLU A 152 -0.29 3.83 0.84
C GLU A 152 -0.45 3.62 2.35
N ALA A 153 -0.02 4.58 3.18
CA ALA A 153 -0.25 4.51 4.62
C ALA A 153 -1.76 4.53 4.95
N ILE A 154 -2.56 5.31 4.23
CA ILE A 154 -4.02 5.36 4.37
C ILE A 154 -4.65 4.02 3.96
N VAL A 155 -4.25 3.45 2.83
CA VAL A 155 -4.74 2.14 2.36
C VAL A 155 -4.39 1.02 3.35
N VAL A 156 -3.17 1.03 3.89
CA VAL A 156 -2.72 0.09 4.93
C VAL A 156 -3.52 0.30 6.21
N ALA A 157 -3.68 1.55 6.66
CA ALA A 157 -4.44 1.88 7.86
C ALA A 157 -5.91 1.43 7.75
N ALA A 158 -6.55 1.57 6.59
CA ALA A 158 -7.91 1.08 6.36
C ALA A 158 -8.05 -0.43 6.64
N GLY A 159 -7.05 -1.21 6.22
CA GLY A 159 -7.04 -2.65 6.45
C GLY A 159 -6.78 -3.06 7.90
N LEU A 160 -5.92 -2.30 8.60
CA LEU A 160 -5.51 -2.57 9.98
C LEU A 160 -6.46 -1.97 11.03
N ALA A 161 -7.19 -0.91 10.69
CA ALA A 161 -8.07 -0.17 11.58
C ALA A 161 -9.23 -1.02 12.13
N ARG A 162 -9.71 -0.67 13.32
CA ARG A 162 -10.94 -1.22 13.88
C ARG A 162 -12.16 -0.81 13.03
N ALA A 163 -13.24 -1.57 13.13
CA ALA A 163 -14.42 -1.35 12.28
C ALA A 163 -14.96 0.10 12.30
N LYS A 164 -15.00 0.74 13.46
CA LYS A 164 -15.47 2.13 13.60
C LYS A 164 -14.53 3.13 12.91
N GLU A 165 -13.22 2.99 13.10
CA GLU A 165 -12.20 3.85 12.49
C GLU A 165 -12.19 3.68 10.97
N ARG A 166 -12.29 2.44 10.48
CA ARG A 166 -12.40 2.13 9.05
C ARG A 166 -13.62 2.77 8.41
N THR A 167 -14.78 2.64 9.05
CA THR A 167 -16.02 3.29 8.60
C THR A 167 -15.83 4.80 8.53
N LYS A 168 -15.31 5.41 9.58
CA LYS A 168 -15.03 6.85 9.64
C LYS A 168 -14.08 7.28 8.52
N LEU A 169 -12.99 6.52 8.28
CA LEU A 169 -12.05 6.82 7.22
C LEU A 169 -12.73 6.83 5.84
N LEU A 170 -13.46 5.77 5.51
CA LEU A 170 -14.13 5.66 4.22
C LEU A 170 -15.18 6.76 4.02
N GLU A 171 -15.97 7.07 5.04
CA GLU A 171 -16.96 8.15 5.00
C GLU A 171 -16.31 9.51 4.83
N THR A 172 -15.24 9.80 5.58
CA THR A 172 -14.51 11.07 5.47
C THR A 172 -13.88 11.24 4.07
N LEU A 173 -13.30 10.16 3.48
CA LEU A 173 -12.78 10.22 2.11
C LEU A 173 -13.87 10.57 1.09
N ILE A 174 -15.06 9.99 1.23
CA ILE A 174 -16.22 10.32 0.39
C ILE A 174 -16.65 11.78 0.60
N GLU A 175 -16.78 12.23 1.84
CA GLU A 175 -17.23 13.57 2.18
C GLU A 175 -16.25 14.65 1.69
N GLN A 176 -14.96 14.46 1.93
CA GLN A 176 -13.92 15.37 1.42
C GLN A 176 -13.88 15.39 -0.11
N GLY A 177 -14.04 14.22 -0.78
CA GLY A 177 -14.12 14.15 -2.23
C GLY A 177 -15.36 14.86 -2.77
N ASN A 178 -16.50 14.79 -2.09
CA ASN A 178 -17.70 15.53 -2.48
C ASN A 178 -17.56 17.04 -2.28
N ALA A 179 -16.77 17.46 -1.30
CA ALA A 179 -16.56 18.86 -0.96
C ALA A 179 -15.51 19.56 -1.83
N SER A 180 -14.69 18.84 -2.59
CA SER A 180 -13.57 19.37 -3.38
C SER A 180 -13.63 18.87 -4.83
N ASP A 181 -13.85 19.76 -5.78
CA ASP A 181 -13.78 19.40 -7.21
C ASP A 181 -12.36 18.98 -7.62
N GLU A 182 -11.33 19.62 -7.04
CA GLU A 182 -9.92 19.35 -7.33
C GLU A 182 -9.50 17.94 -6.89
N HIS A 183 -9.91 17.51 -5.68
CA HIS A 183 -9.50 16.24 -5.11
C HIS A 183 -10.54 15.12 -5.26
N ARG A 184 -11.69 15.38 -5.89
CA ARG A 184 -12.81 14.43 -6.00
C ARG A 184 -12.37 13.08 -6.53
N HIS A 185 -11.74 13.05 -7.69
CA HIS A 185 -11.30 11.82 -8.36
C HIS A 185 -10.33 11.04 -7.48
N TYR A 186 -9.32 11.74 -6.96
CA TYR A 186 -8.31 11.15 -6.12
C TYR A 186 -8.91 10.53 -4.84
N LEU A 187 -9.70 11.28 -4.07
CA LEU A 187 -10.24 10.84 -2.79
C LEU A 187 -11.28 9.71 -2.95
N HIS A 188 -12.14 9.79 -3.96
CA HIS A 188 -13.08 8.71 -4.24
C HIS A 188 -12.34 7.42 -4.65
N LEU A 189 -11.33 7.49 -5.53
CA LEU A 189 -10.56 6.31 -5.94
C LEU A 189 -9.65 5.80 -4.80
N LEU A 190 -9.16 6.68 -3.92
CA LEU A 190 -8.48 6.27 -2.69
C LEU A 190 -9.41 5.48 -1.77
N SER A 191 -10.67 5.90 -1.61
CA SER A 191 -11.65 5.14 -0.84
C SER A 191 -11.91 3.74 -1.40
N VAL A 192 -11.89 3.59 -2.73
CA VAL A 192 -11.98 2.27 -3.39
C VAL A 192 -10.72 1.43 -3.11
N ALA A 193 -9.53 2.01 -3.24
CA ALA A 193 -8.28 1.31 -2.94
C ALA A 193 -8.24 0.80 -1.49
N CYS A 194 -8.83 1.53 -0.54
CA CYS A 194 -8.97 1.09 0.84
C CYS A 194 -9.82 -0.19 0.97
N LEU A 195 -10.79 -0.44 0.08
CA LEU A 195 -11.59 -1.66 0.11
C LEU A 195 -10.77 -2.92 -0.16
N GLU A 196 -9.70 -2.84 -0.96
CA GLU A 196 -8.85 -4.00 -1.27
C GLU A 196 -8.15 -4.60 -0.04
N THR A 197 -7.82 -3.76 0.93
CA THR A 197 -7.13 -4.20 2.16
C THR A 197 -8.10 -4.58 3.28
N THR A 198 -9.40 -4.34 3.10
CA THR A 198 -10.41 -4.50 4.14
C THR A 198 -11.17 -5.81 4.00
N THR A 199 -11.27 -6.60 5.06
CA THR A 199 -12.03 -7.86 5.08
C THR A 199 -13.50 -7.68 5.47
N LYS A 200 -13.82 -6.64 6.24
CA LYS A 200 -15.18 -6.38 6.74
C LYS A 200 -15.47 -4.89 6.69
N VAL A 201 -16.41 -4.49 5.84
CA VAL A 201 -16.92 -3.12 5.70
C VAL A 201 -18.44 -3.19 5.76
N ASP A 202 -19.06 -2.20 6.40
CA ASP A 202 -20.51 -2.05 6.38
C ASP A 202 -21.03 -2.02 4.94
N PRO A 203 -22.04 -2.85 4.57
CA PRO A 203 -22.53 -2.92 3.20
C PRO A 203 -23.01 -1.58 2.62
N ALA A 204 -23.60 -0.71 3.46
CA ALA A 204 -24.04 0.60 3.01
C ALA A 204 -22.86 1.51 2.70
N VAL A 205 -21.81 1.50 3.53
CA VAL A 205 -20.57 2.26 3.28
C VAL A 205 -19.87 1.74 2.03
N ARG A 206 -19.74 0.42 1.88
CA ARG A 206 -19.16 -0.19 0.67
C ARG A 206 -19.91 0.24 -0.59
N SER A 207 -21.24 0.20 -0.56
CA SER A 207 -22.07 0.63 -1.70
C SER A 207 -21.87 2.11 -2.02
N ARG A 208 -21.75 2.98 -1.02
CA ARG A 208 -21.47 4.42 -1.22
C ARG A 208 -20.12 4.62 -1.90
N VAL A 209 -19.05 3.93 -1.45
CA VAL A 209 -17.73 3.99 -2.05
C VAL A 209 -17.77 3.58 -3.53
N LEU A 210 -18.39 2.44 -3.84
CA LEU A 210 -18.47 1.93 -5.21
C LEU A 210 -19.34 2.82 -6.12
N ASN A 211 -20.39 3.44 -5.59
CA ASN A 211 -21.21 4.39 -6.33
C ASN A 211 -20.42 5.68 -6.67
N CYS A 212 -19.60 6.18 -5.75
CA CYS A 212 -18.70 7.29 -6.02
C CYS A 212 -17.73 6.96 -7.16
N ALA A 213 -17.12 5.76 -7.14
CA ALA A 213 -16.25 5.32 -8.23
C ALA A 213 -16.98 5.20 -9.56
N LYS A 214 -18.18 4.62 -9.55
CA LYS A 214 -19.01 4.49 -10.75
C LYS A 214 -19.35 5.84 -11.39
N ALA A 215 -19.60 6.87 -10.58
CA ALA A 215 -19.89 8.22 -11.05
C ALA A 215 -18.69 8.92 -11.73
N LEU A 216 -17.46 8.38 -11.55
CA LEU A 216 -16.24 8.88 -12.20
C LEU A 216 -15.95 8.16 -13.53
N MET A 217 -16.69 7.12 -13.87
CA MET A 217 -16.48 6.36 -15.10
C MET A 217 -17.33 6.92 -16.26
N PRO A 218 -16.82 6.88 -17.48
CA PRO A 218 -15.48 6.43 -17.91
C PRO A 218 -14.38 7.47 -17.59
N PRO A 219 -13.09 7.05 -17.43
CA PRO A 219 -12.00 8.01 -17.24
C PRO A 219 -11.83 8.91 -18.47
N LYS A 220 -11.56 10.21 -18.25
CA LYS A 220 -11.55 11.23 -19.31
C LYS A 220 -10.23 11.30 -20.06
N ASP A 221 -9.12 11.02 -19.39
CA ASP A 221 -7.76 11.13 -19.91
C ASP A 221 -6.82 10.04 -19.34
N LYS A 222 -5.53 10.15 -19.68
CA LYS A 222 -4.51 9.17 -19.25
C LYS A 222 -4.21 9.26 -17.75
N ASP A 223 -4.34 10.43 -17.15
CA ASP A 223 -4.07 10.64 -15.73
C ASP A 223 -5.18 10.01 -14.89
N GLU A 224 -6.44 10.19 -15.29
CA GLU A 224 -7.57 9.50 -14.69
C GLU A 224 -7.48 7.98 -14.88
N VAL A 225 -7.03 7.48 -16.04
CA VAL A 225 -6.76 6.04 -16.25
C VAL A 225 -5.71 5.54 -15.25
N ALA A 226 -4.61 6.28 -15.05
CA ALA A 226 -3.58 5.90 -14.08
C ALA A 226 -4.12 5.87 -12.64
N MET A 227 -4.95 6.84 -12.26
CA MET A 227 -5.62 6.84 -10.94
C MET A 227 -6.55 5.64 -10.76
N VAL A 228 -7.32 5.28 -11.79
CA VAL A 228 -8.23 4.12 -11.78
C VAL A 228 -7.44 2.82 -11.64
N ILE A 229 -6.30 2.66 -12.33
CA ILE A 229 -5.40 1.51 -12.18
C ILE A 229 -4.94 1.38 -10.72
N ARG A 230 -4.55 2.48 -10.09
CA ARG A 230 -4.12 2.51 -8.68
C ARG A 230 -5.24 2.19 -7.68
N ALA A 231 -6.51 2.30 -8.07
CA ALA A 231 -7.65 1.93 -7.24
C ALA A 231 -7.85 0.41 -7.15
N GLY A 232 -7.25 -0.37 -8.07
CA GLY A 232 -7.15 -1.82 -8.02
C GLY A 232 -8.41 -2.58 -8.43
N ASN A 233 -8.59 -3.79 -7.87
CA ASN A 233 -9.66 -4.71 -8.32
C ASN A 233 -11.08 -4.23 -8.05
N GLU A 234 -11.29 -3.50 -6.97
CA GLU A 234 -12.63 -3.09 -6.55
C GLU A 234 -13.33 -2.15 -7.54
N VAL A 235 -12.57 -1.44 -8.40
CA VAL A 235 -13.11 -0.56 -9.43
C VAL A 235 -13.56 -1.30 -10.70
N ILE A 236 -13.18 -2.56 -10.90
CA ILE A 236 -13.45 -3.33 -12.13
C ILE A 236 -14.94 -3.36 -12.47
N SER A 237 -15.80 -3.48 -11.46
CA SER A 237 -17.25 -3.48 -11.67
C SER A 237 -17.78 -2.19 -12.30
N ALA A 238 -17.12 -1.06 -12.05
CA ALA A 238 -17.45 0.24 -12.62
C ALA A 238 -16.86 0.45 -14.03
N LEU A 239 -15.85 -0.36 -14.41
CA LEU A 239 -15.20 -0.32 -15.73
C LEU A 239 -15.83 -1.28 -16.75
N ARG A 240 -16.87 -2.02 -16.39
CA ARG A 240 -17.53 -2.93 -17.34
C ARG A 240 -18.13 -2.15 -18.51
N TYR A 241 -18.27 -2.84 -19.65
CA TYR A 241 -18.85 -2.25 -20.86
C TYR A 241 -20.23 -1.63 -20.59
N ASP A 242 -20.40 -0.42 -21.10
CA ASP A 242 -21.67 0.28 -21.18
C ASP A 242 -21.90 0.74 -22.64
N SER A 243 -23.09 0.47 -23.18
CA SER A 243 -23.47 0.86 -24.55
C SER A 243 -23.52 2.37 -24.78
N ALA A 244 -23.52 3.16 -23.71
CA ALA A 244 -23.46 4.62 -23.79
C ALA A 244 -22.03 5.14 -24.04
N TYR A 245 -20.98 4.31 -23.88
CA TYR A 245 -19.61 4.74 -24.10
C TYR A 245 -19.28 4.90 -25.57
N SER A 246 -18.63 6.01 -25.91
CA SER A 246 -17.96 6.18 -27.20
C SER A 246 -16.76 5.19 -27.33
N ALA A 247 -16.28 4.98 -28.54
CA ALA A 247 -15.13 4.11 -28.80
C ALA A 247 -13.86 4.55 -28.01
N ASP A 248 -13.64 5.86 -27.84
CA ASP A 248 -12.50 6.40 -27.08
C ASP A 248 -12.67 6.17 -25.59
N GLU A 249 -13.88 6.32 -25.04
CA GLU A 249 -14.19 6.03 -23.63
C GLU A 249 -14.04 4.55 -23.33
N ALA A 250 -14.58 3.68 -24.18
CA ALA A 250 -14.39 2.23 -24.08
C ALA A 250 -12.91 1.86 -24.13
N THR A 251 -12.11 2.49 -25.01
CA THR A 251 -10.67 2.27 -25.09
C THR A 251 -9.95 2.66 -23.78
N ARG A 252 -10.33 3.77 -23.16
CA ARG A 252 -9.74 4.17 -21.86
C ARG A 252 -10.11 3.21 -20.74
N CYS A 253 -11.34 2.72 -20.70
CA CYS A 253 -11.75 1.67 -19.74
C CYS A 253 -10.96 0.38 -19.95
N ILE A 254 -10.77 -0.07 -21.19
CA ILE A 254 -9.95 -1.24 -21.52
C ILE A 254 -8.49 -1.04 -21.08
N ASN A 255 -7.91 0.15 -21.34
CA ASN A 255 -6.56 0.46 -20.90
C ASN A 255 -6.41 0.41 -19.36
N ALA A 256 -7.42 0.87 -18.63
CA ALA A 256 -7.44 0.75 -17.17
C ALA A 256 -7.51 -0.73 -16.72
N LEU A 257 -8.38 -1.54 -17.32
CA LEU A 257 -8.48 -2.98 -17.04
C LEU A 257 -7.18 -3.71 -17.34
N VAL A 258 -6.52 -3.41 -18.48
CA VAL A 258 -5.20 -3.96 -18.83
C VAL A 258 -4.16 -3.58 -17.78
N GLY A 259 -4.14 -2.33 -17.32
CA GLY A 259 -3.22 -1.85 -16.29
C GLY A 259 -3.45 -2.51 -14.93
N ILE A 260 -4.68 -2.85 -14.56
CA ILE A 260 -5.02 -3.62 -13.35
C ILE A 260 -4.49 -5.06 -13.46
N GLY A 261 -4.60 -5.70 -14.63
CA GLY A 261 -3.91 -6.94 -14.99
C GLY A 261 -4.32 -8.20 -14.23
N THR A 262 -5.52 -8.24 -13.63
CA THR A 262 -6.02 -9.40 -12.87
C THR A 262 -6.99 -10.24 -13.69
N ASN A 263 -7.28 -11.49 -13.25
CA ASN A 263 -8.24 -12.35 -13.92
C ASN A 263 -9.64 -11.70 -14.03
N ALA A 264 -10.06 -10.99 -12.99
CA ALA A 264 -11.35 -10.28 -13.00
C ALA A 264 -11.36 -9.13 -14.03
N ALA A 265 -10.23 -8.42 -14.20
CA ALA A 265 -10.08 -7.40 -15.25
C ALA A 265 -10.11 -8.03 -16.65
N MET A 266 -9.50 -9.21 -16.80
CA MET A 266 -9.55 -9.98 -18.06
C MET A 266 -10.98 -10.36 -18.45
N GLU A 267 -11.74 -10.88 -17.50
CA GLU A 267 -13.17 -11.22 -17.72
C GLU A 267 -13.95 -9.97 -18.16
N ALA A 268 -13.70 -8.82 -17.55
CA ALA A 268 -14.34 -7.57 -17.96
C ALA A 268 -13.94 -7.14 -19.37
N ILE A 269 -12.69 -7.36 -19.81
CA ILE A 269 -12.25 -7.09 -21.20
C ILE A 269 -12.98 -7.99 -22.20
N VAL A 270 -13.28 -9.23 -21.84
CA VAL A 270 -14.05 -10.14 -22.72
C VAL A 270 -15.44 -9.60 -23.03
N ASP A 271 -16.07 -8.89 -22.08
CA ASP A 271 -17.37 -8.27 -22.35
C ASP A 271 -17.27 -7.18 -23.45
N TYR A 272 -16.19 -6.39 -23.43
CA TYR A 272 -15.89 -5.44 -24.53
C TYR A 272 -15.65 -6.14 -25.87
N ALA A 273 -14.92 -7.28 -25.85
CA ALA A 273 -14.60 -8.04 -27.05
C ALA A 273 -15.85 -8.59 -27.74
N LYS A 274 -16.82 -9.10 -26.98
CA LYS A 274 -18.09 -9.60 -27.52
C LYS A 274 -18.83 -8.51 -28.31
N VAL A 275 -18.94 -7.31 -27.71
CA VAL A 275 -19.64 -6.19 -28.35
C VAL A 275 -18.84 -5.62 -29.52
N ALA A 276 -17.51 -5.51 -29.42
CA ALA A 276 -16.68 -5.03 -30.52
C ALA A 276 -16.79 -5.93 -31.77
N PHE A 277 -16.89 -7.24 -31.54
CA PHE A 277 -17.07 -8.23 -32.61
C PHE A 277 -18.45 -8.09 -33.28
N GLU A 278 -19.50 -7.84 -32.49
CA GLU A 278 -20.87 -7.64 -33.01
C GLU A 278 -21.06 -6.31 -33.79
N LEU A 279 -20.30 -5.26 -33.39
CA LEU A 279 -20.46 -3.90 -33.93
C LEU A 279 -19.39 -3.51 -34.96
N GLU A 280 -18.44 -4.40 -35.32
CA GLU A 280 -17.30 -4.11 -36.21
C GLU A 280 -16.48 -2.86 -35.79
N GLN A 281 -16.41 -2.55 -34.50
CA GLN A 281 -15.72 -1.38 -33.97
C GLN A 281 -14.19 -1.60 -33.92
N TYR A 282 -13.51 -1.23 -35.01
CA TYR A 282 -12.06 -1.42 -35.19
C TYR A 282 -11.20 -0.82 -34.07
N THR A 283 -11.58 0.33 -33.51
CA THR A 283 -10.80 1.01 -32.46
C THR A 283 -10.80 0.22 -31.15
N VAL A 284 -11.97 -0.31 -30.77
CA VAL A 284 -12.12 -1.15 -29.57
C VAL A 284 -11.40 -2.47 -29.77
N SER A 285 -11.53 -3.09 -30.94
CA SER A 285 -10.81 -4.33 -31.28
C SER A 285 -9.29 -4.17 -31.21
N ARG A 286 -8.75 -3.00 -31.63
CA ARG A 286 -7.31 -2.71 -31.54
C ARG A 286 -6.84 -2.51 -30.09
N ALA A 287 -7.65 -1.89 -29.23
CA ALA A 287 -7.34 -1.75 -27.81
C ALA A 287 -7.32 -3.11 -27.10
N ILE A 288 -8.29 -3.98 -27.42
CA ILE A 288 -8.35 -5.36 -26.93
C ILE A 288 -7.12 -6.15 -27.43
N GLY A 289 -6.73 -6.01 -28.71
CA GLY A 289 -5.53 -6.67 -29.26
C GLY A 289 -4.27 -6.30 -28.50
N LYS A 290 -4.05 -5.01 -28.21
CA LYS A 290 -2.94 -4.55 -27.37
C LYS A 290 -3.01 -5.11 -25.95
N GLY A 291 -4.19 -5.26 -25.38
CA GLY A 291 -4.41 -5.86 -24.07
C GLY A 291 -4.02 -7.34 -24.07
N TRP A 292 -4.41 -8.08 -25.10
CA TRP A 292 -4.02 -9.50 -25.27
C TRP A 292 -2.51 -9.67 -25.41
N ASP A 293 -1.82 -8.82 -26.18
CA ASP A 293 -0.37 -8.86 -26.33
C ASP A 293 0.34 -8.67 -24.98
N VAL A 294 -0.12 -7.74 -24.15
CA VAL A 294 0.43 -7.52 -22.79
C VAL A 294 0.21 -8.74 -21.89
N ILE A 295 -0.93 -9.40 -22.02
CA ILE A 295 -1.29 -10.57 -21.19
C ILE A 295 -0.54 -11.82 -21.59
N VAL A 296 -0.36 -12.05 -22.89
CA VAL A 296 0.36 -13.23 -23.42
C VAL A 296 1.87 -13.12 -23.19
N PHE A 297 2.43 -11.91 -23.21
CA PHE A 297 3.86 -11.66 -23.05
C PHE A 297 4.28 -11.21 -21.64
N SER A 298 3.35 -10.98 -20.72
CA SER A 298 3.70 -10.77 -19.31
C SER A 298 4.08 -12.12 -18.71
N PRO A 299 5.37 -12.37 -18.39
CA PRO A 299 5.73 -13.61 -17.72
C PRO A 299 4.97 -13.67 -16.39
N ASN A 300 4.18 -14.71 -16.23
CA ASN A 300 3.41 -14.98 -15.02
C ASN A 300 4.35 -14.86 -13.80
N PRO A 301 4.20 -13.88 -12.90
CA PRO A 301 5.09 -13.71 -11.75
C PRO A 301 4.96 -14.84 -10.72
N PHE A 302 4.11 -15.85 -10.99
CA PHE A 302 3.78 -16.97 -10.09
C PHE A 302 4.08 -18.35 -10.69
N ARG A 303 5.05 -18.44 -11.63
CA ARG A 303 5.67 -19.72 -11.95
C ARG A 303 7.05 -19.84 -11.37
#